data_54deca5fa196f9baad253957b77679a0
#
_entry.id   54deca5fa196f9baad253957b77679a0
#
_cell.length_a   1.000
_cell.length_b   1.000
_cell.length_c   1.000
_cell.angle_alpha   90.00
_cell.angle_beta   90.00
_cell.angle_gamma   90.00
#
_symmetry.space_group_name_H-M   'P 1'
#
loop_
_entity.id
_entity.type
_entity.pdbx_description
1 polymer ?
#
loop_
_entity_poly.entity_id
_entity_poly.type
_entity_poly.pdbx_seq_one_letter_code
_entity_poly.pdbx_strand_id
1 'polypeptide(L)'
;MSVEHDVIQNASSWVRRFAPLIPKNGLVLDLACGSGRHSLLLASMGYEVLAVDQDVRAVDALGNSLISTRELNLEEDEWPLWDCEFSAIVVTNYLYRPHIDQLPQMLQKGCILIYETFAQGNGEFGKPSNPNFLLNSGELLAFASRHDFKVVAFEDIYVEQPKPAMVQRLCAVKGELKQHIPLQFQG
;
A
#
# COMPACT_ATOMS: atom_id res chain seq x y z
N MET A 1 -11.58 22.53 -10.86
CA MET A 1 -11.30 21.14 -10.46
C MET A 1 -11.19 21.15 -8.95
N SER A 2 -11.80 20.18 -8.24
CA SER A 2 -11.77 20.17 -6.77
C SER A 2 -10.41 19.66 -6.28
N VAL A 3 -9.99 20.10 -5.09
CA VAL A 3 -8.74 19.65 -4.43
C VAL A 3 -8.66 18.12 -4.37
N GLU A 4 -9.79 17.44 -4.15
CA GLU A 4 -9.89 15.98 -4.14
C GLU A 4 -9.49 15.34 -5.48
N HIS A 5 -9.87 15.93 -6.60
CA HIS A 5 -9.53 15.41 -7.93
C HIS A 5 -8.02 15.46 -8.17
N ASP A 6 -7.37 16.56 -7.79
CA ASP A 6 -5.92 16.71 -7.94
C ASP A 6 -5.15 15.76 -7.01
N VAL A 7 -5.65 15.50 -5.80
CA VAL A 7 -5.04 14.55 -4.86
C VAL A 7 -5.17 13.12 -5.38
N ILE A 8 -6.33 12.73 -5.90
CA ILE A 8 -6.54 11.40 -6.48
C ILE A 8 -5.63 11.18 -7.71
N GLN A 9 -5.44 12.18 -8.56
CA GLN A 9 -4.54 12.05 -9.73
C GLN A 9 -3.10 11.72 -9.34
N ASN A 10 -2.66 12.12 -8.14
CA ASN A 10 -1.33 11.80 -7.61
C ASN A 10 -1.21 10.43 -6.94
N ALA A 11 -2.30 9.63 -6.91
CA ALA A 11 -2.23 8.27 -6.41
C ALA A 11 -1.38 7.39 -7.34
N SER A 12 -0.63 6.45 -6.73
CA SER A 12 0.22 5.51 -7.48
C SER A 12 -0.56 4.78 -8.58
N SER A 13 0.03 4.69 -9.76
CA SER A 13 -0.50 3.90 -10.87
C SER A 13 -0.58 2.41 -10.51
N TRP A 14 0.33 1.92 -9.66
CA TRP A 14 0.31 0.56 -9.15
C TRP A 14 -0.92 0.31 -8.27
N VAL A 15 -1.17 1.18 -7.29
CA VAL A 15 -2.38 1.08 -6.45
C VAL A 15 -3.63 1.18 -7.30
N ARG A 16 -3.70 2.15 -8.21
CA ARG A 16 -4.84 2.33 -9.12
C ARG A 16 -5.13 1.08 -9.96
N ARG A 17 -4.08 0.44 -10.47
CA ARG A 17 -4.18 -0.78 -11.28
C ARG A 17 -4.79 -1.95 -10.52
N PHE A 18 -4.39 -2.13 -9.25
CA PHE A 18 -4.74 -3.32 -8.48
C PHE A 18 -5.86 -3.12 -7.46
N ALA A 19 -6.24 -1.88 -7.14
CA ALA A 19 -7.37 -1.59 -6.26
C ALA A 19 -8.70 -2.25 -6.69
N PRO A 20 -9.03 -2.39 -8.00
CA PRO A 20 -10.24 -3.11 -8.41
C PRO A 20 -10.30 -4.59 -7.99
N LEU A 21 -9.18 -5.19 -7.61
CA LEU A 21 -9.12 -6.57 -7.13
C LEU A 21 -9.49 -6.72 -5.66
N ILE A 22 -9.55 -5.62 -4.91
CA ILE A 22 -9.88 -5.62 -3.49
C ILE A 22 -11.32 -6.15 -3.31
N PRO A 23 -11.55 -7.11 -2.40
CA PRO A 23 -12.90 -7.55 -2.07
C PRO A 23 -13.78 -6.38 -1.62
N LYS A 24 -15.02 -6.31 -2.12
CA LYS A 24 -15.92 -5.17 -1.85
C LYS A 24 -16.46 -5.14 -0.40
N ASN A 25 -16.36 -6.24 0.31
CA ASN A 25 -16.84 -6.35 1.69
C ASN A 25 -15.64 -6.32 2.65
N GLY A 26 -15.54 -5.29 3.45
CA GLY A 26 -14.52 -5.14 4.48
C GLY A 26 -13.72 -3.85 4.40
N LEU A 27 -12.99 -3.59 5.46
CA LEU A 27 -12.19 -2.40 5.64
C LEU A 27 -10.85 -2.52 4.89
N VAL A 28 -10.41 -1.45 4.25
CA VAL A 28 -9.10 -1.36 3.61
C VAL A 28 -8.17 -0.51 4.49
N LEU A 29 -6.97 -1.01 4.76
CA LEU A 29 -5.94 -0.25 5.46
C LEU A 29 -5.07 0.50 4.45
N ASP A 30 -4.97 1.82 4.60
CA ASP A 30 -3.94 2.66 3.97
C ASP A 30 -2.87 2.95 5.03
N LEU A 31 -1.80 2.16 5.01
CA LEU A 31 -0.74 2.17 6.02
C LEU A 31 0.33 3.19 5.67
N ALA A 32 0.68 4.07 6.62
CA ALA A 32 1.52 5.25 6.39
C ALA A 32 0.94 6.13 5.27
N CYS A 33 -0.33 6.53 5.46
CA CYS A 33 -1.17 7.15 4.43
C CYS A 33 -0.72 8.54 3.99
N GLY A 34 0.12 9.23 4.79
CA GLY A 34 0.57 10.60 4.53
C GLY A 34 -0.61 11.56 4.34
N SER A 35 -0.68 12.23 3.19
CA SER A 35 -1.78 13.16 2.87
C SER A 35 -3.07 12.49 2.40
N GLY A 36 -3.17 11.15 2.39
CA GLY A 36 -4.38 10.41 2.08
C GLY A 36 -4.72 10.26 0.59
N ARG A 37 -3.74 10.40 -0.32
CA ARG A 37 -3.98 10.28 -1.77
C ARG A 37 -4.55 8.92 -2.16
N HIS A 38 -4.11 7.84 -1.50
CA HIS A 38 -4.62 6.49 -1.75
C HIS A 38 -5.93 6.24 -0.99
N SER A 39 -6.07 6.78 0.22
CA SER A 39 -7.34 6.76 0.96
C SER A 39 -8.47 7.37 0.14
N LEU A 40 -8.25 8.55 -0.48
CA LEU A 40 -9.23 9.18 -1.38
C LEU A 40 -9.52 8.36 -2.63
N LEU A 41 -8.47 7.81 -3.26
CA LEU A 41 -8.67 6.93 -4.41
C LEU A 41 -9.57 5.74 -4.05
N LEU A 42 -9.26 5.06 -2.95
CA LEU A 42 -10.01 3.89 -2.48
C LEU A 42 -11.45 4.25 -2.11
N ALA A 43 -11.65 5.35 -1.38
CA ALA A 43 -12.97 5.87 -1.03
C ALA A 43 -13.80 6.23 -2.28
N SER A 44 -13.17 6.84 -3.31
CA SER A 44 -13.83 7.14 -4.59
C SER A 44 -14.29 5.88 -5.34
N MET A 45 -13.68 4.72 -5.06
CA MET A 45 -14.07 3.42 -5.58
C MET A 45 -15.11 2.69 -4.68
N GLY A 46 -15.57 3.35 -3.60
CA GLY A 46 -16.58 2.84 -2.68
C GLY A 46 -16.06 1.92 -1.59
N TYR A 47 -14.76 1.94 -1.29
CA TYR A 47 -14.21 1.19 -0.16
C TYR A 47 -14.27 2.01 1.12
N GLU A 48 -14.58 1.36 2.24
CA GLU A 48 -14.31 1.90 3.57
C GLU A 48 -12.81 1.80 3.85
N VAL A 49 -12.20 2.89 4.32
CA VAL A 49 -10.75 2.99 4.49
C VAL A 49 -10.41 3.38 5.93
N LEU A 50 -9.48 2.67 6.53
CA LEU A 50 -8.75 3.12 7.70
C LEU A 50 -7.40 3.68 7.24
N ALA A 51 -7.23 4.99 7.36
CA ALA A 51 -5.99 5.69 7.06
C ALA A 51 -5.16 5.84 8.35
N VAL A 52 -3.93 5.34 8.34
CA VAL A 52 -3.05 5.34 9.52
C VAL A 52 -1.74 6.02 9.20
N ASP A 53 -1.36 7.00 10.00
CA ASP A 53 -0.07 7.69 9.93
C ASP A 53 0.24 8.33 11.29
N GLN A 54 1.47 8.80 11.50
CA GLN A 54 1.84 9.61 12.66
C GLN A 54 1.24 11.04 12.63
N ASP A 55 0.72 11.47 11.48
CA ASP A 55 0.00 12.74 11.29
C ASP A 55 -1.13 12.57 10.28
N VAL A 56 -2.36 12.50 10.77
CA VAL A 56 -3.56 12.29 9.95
C VAL A 56 -4.37 13.56 9.68
N ARG A 57 -3.90 14.73 10.14
CA ARG A 57 -4.63 16.00 10.02
C ARG A 57 -5.01 16.35 8.58
N ALA A 58 -4.13 16.04 7.62
CA ALA A 58 -4.43 16.28 6.22
C ALA A 58 -5.57 15.40 5.70
N VAL A 59 -5.65 14.16 6.19
CA VAL A 59 -6.71 13.21 5.83
C VAL A 59 -8.03 13.59 6.49
N ASP A 60 -8.00 13.95 7.78
CA ASP A 60 -9.19 14.44 8.51
C ASP A 60 -9.83 15.66 7.86
N ALA A 61 -8.99 16.58 7.35
CA ALA A 61 -9.46 17.77 6.65
C ALA A 61 -10.22 17.48 5.35
N LEU A 62 -10.13 16.25 4.79
CA LEU A 62 -10.88 15.85 3.59
C LEU A 62 -12.37 15.66 3.89
N GLY A 63 -12.74 15.35 5.14
CA GLY A 63 -14.13 15.18 5.57
C GLY A 63 -14.90 14.09 4.84
N ASN A 64 -14.21 13.06 4.32
CA ASN A 64 -14.83 11.98 3.56
C ASN A 64 -15.40 10.91 4.50
N SER A 65 -16.70 10.62 4.42
CA SER A 65 -17.39 9.69 5.31
C SER A 65 -16.98 8.21 5.19
N LEU A 66 -16.29 7.84 4.11
CA LEU A 66 -15.75 6.48 3.92
C LEU A 66 -14.34 6.33 4.47
N ILE A 67 -13.70 7.42 4.94
CA ILE A 67 -12.36 7.39 5.47
C ILE A 67 -12.41 7.62 6.99
N SER A 68 -11.94 6.68 7.75
CA SER A 68 -11.62 6.84 9.18
C SER A 68 -10.11 6.94 9.35
N THR A 69 -9.67 7.65 10.37
CA THR A 69 -8.25 7.90 10.63
C THR A 69 -7.84 7.36 11.99
N ARG A 70 -6.58 6.93 12.11
CA ARG A 70 -5.90 6.72 13.40
C ARG A 70 -4.51 7.34 13.34
N GLU A 71 -4.25 8.26 14.26
CA GLU A 71 -2.90 8.79 14.46
C GLU A 71 -2.10 7.79 15.30
N LEU A 72 -1.12 7.12 14.68
CA LEU A 72 -0.32 6.08 15.31
C LEU A 72 1.14 6.20 14.86
N ASN A 73 2.06 6.00 15.79
CA ASN A 73 3.45 5.75 15.45
C ASN A 73 3.62 4.25 15.10
N LEU A 74 3.88 3.97 13.84
CA LEU A 74 4.03 2.60 13.32
C LEU A 74 5.43 2.00 13.58
N GLU A 75 6.33 2.77 14.20
CA GLU A 75 7.72 2.40 14.47
C GLU A 75 8.00 2.20 15.98
N GLU A 76 6.95 2.07 16.79
CA GLU A 76 7.07 1.69 18.20
C GLU A 76 7.38 0.21 18.36
N ASP A 77 7.82 -0.20 19.57
CA ASP A 77 8.20 -1.58 19.85
C ASP A 77 7.03 -2.57 19.70
N GLU A 78 5.81 -2.14 20.05
CA GLU A 78 4.59 -2.93 19.91
C GLU A 78 3.82 -2.54 18.65
N TRP A 79 3.37 -3.57 17.88
CA TRP A 79 2.54 -3.33 16.70
C TRP A 79 1.13 -2.85 17.09
N PRO A 80 0.71 -1.63 16.69
CA PRO A 80 -0.52 -1.02 17.22
C PRO A 80 -1.82 -1.54 16.60
N LEU A 81 -1.76 -2.41 15.58
CA LEU A 81 -2.93 -2.90 14.82
C LEU A 81 -3.11 -4.43 14.92
N TRP A 82 -2.57 -5.06 15.94
CA TRP A 82 -2.53 -6.52 16.08
C TRP A 82 -3.90 -7.21 16.13
N ASP A 83 -4.96 -6.50 16.52
CA ASP A 83 -6.34 -6.98 16.67
C ASP A 83 -7.26 -6.62 15.48
N CYS A 84 -6.69 -6.05 14.43
CA CYS A 84 -7.44 -5.60 13.25
C CYS A 84 -7.37 -6.61 12.11
N GLU A 85 -8.47 -6.75 11.36
CA GLU A 85 -8.55 -7.54 10.14
C GLU A 85 -8.99 -6.67 8.96
N PHE A 86 -8.35 -6.85 7.81
CA PHE A 86 -8.61 -6.04 6.62
C PHE A 86 -8.87 -6.90 5.39
N SER A 87 -9.70 -6.36 4.47
CA SER A 87 -9.92 -6.91 3.12
C SER A 87 -8.76 -6.60 2.18
N ALA A 88 -8.02 -5.52 2.45
CA ALA A 88 -6.78 -5.21 1.79
C ALA A 88 -5.89 -4.33 2.67
N ILE A 89 -4.59 -4.40 2.42
CA ILE A 89 -3.60 -3.47 2.96
C ILE A 89 -2.88 -2.81 1.78
N VAL A 90 -2.86 -1.48 1.78
CA VAL A 90 -2.10 -0.67 0.84
C VAL A 90 -0.95 -0.01 1.59
N VAL A 91 0.26 -0.17 1.10
CA VAL A 91 1.49 0.43 1.65
C VAL A 91 2.24 1.12 0.53
N THR A 92 2.51 2.42 0.68
CA THR A 92 3.29 3.15 -0.32
C THR A 92 4.34 4.05 0.32
N ASN A 93 5.56 4.03 -0.25
CA ASN A 93 6.68 4.86 0.20
C ASN A 93 7.04 4.68 1.69
N TYR A 94 6.77 3.53 2.25
CA TYR A 94 7.02 3.20 3.64
C TYR A 94 7.69 1.82 3.77
N LEU A 95 8.68 1.71 4.64
CA LEU A 95 9.35 0.46 4.98
C LEU A 95 9.83 0.52 6.43
N TYR A 96 9.27 -0.33 7.27
CA TYR A 96 9.77 -0.59 8.61
C TYR A 96 9.86 -2.10 8.82
N ARG A 97 11.08 -2.64 8.69
CA ARG A 97 11.32 -4.09 8.69
C ARG A 97 10.91 -4.81 9.97
N PRO A 98 11.06 -4.21 11.20
CA PRO A 98 10.62 -4.89 12.42
C PRO A 98 9.15 -5.30 12.41
N HIS A 99 8.28 -4.59 11.67
CA HIS A 99 6.85 -4.85 11.67
C HIS A 99 6.28 -5.37 10.33
N ILE A 100 7.11 -5.52 9.29
CA ILE A 100 6.61 -5.96 7.98
C ILE A 100 5.91 -7.33 8.06
N ASP A 101 6.40 -8.23 8.93
CA ASP A 101 5.86 -9.57 9.10
C ASP A 101 4.53 -9.60 9.90
N GLN A 102 4.05 -8.45 10.40
CA GLN A 102 2.72 -8.31 11.00
C GLN A 102 1.62 -8.14 9.94
N LEU A 103 1.94 -7.56 8.77
CA LEU A 103 0.97 -7.27 7.72
C LEU A 103 0.18 -8.51 7.27
N PRO A 104 0.80 -9.69 7.03
CA PRO A 104 0.07 -10.89 6.63
C PRO A 104 -0.92 -11.39 7.66
N GLN A 105 -0.71 -11.07 8.95
CA GLN A 105 -1.56 -11.56 10.05
C GLN A 105 -2.89 -10.82 10.12
N MET A 106 -2.94 -9.60 9.59
CA MET A 106 -4.14 -8.78 9.50
C MET A 106 -4.96 -9.04 8.22
N LEU A 107 -4.51 -9.95 7.35
CA LEU A 107 -5.20 -10.30 6.12
C LEU A 107 -5.80 -11.71 6.21
N GLN A 108 -7.09 -11.82 5.96
CA GLN A 108 -7.75 -13.11 5.77
C GLN A 108 -7.40 -13.74 4.42
N LYS A 109 -7.65 -15.04 4.26
CA LYS A 109 -7.48 -15.75 2.98
C LYS A 109 -8.35 -15.12 1.89
N GLY A 110 -7.74 -14.83 0.75
CA GLY A 110 -8.39 -14.17 -0.38
C GLY A 110 -8.30 -12.64 -0.35
N CYS A 111 -7.76 -12.04 0.74
CA CYS A 111 -7.53 -10.60 0.85
C CYS A 111 -6.19 -10.20 0.23
N ILE A 112 -6.02 -8.91 -0.05
CA ILE A 112 -4.98 -8.40 -0.96
C ILE A 112 -3.98 -7.51 -0.23
N LEU A 113 -2.70 -7.70 -0.52
CA LEU A 113 -1.64 -6.75 -0.22
C LEU A 113 -1.21 -6.04 -1.50
N ILE A 114 -1.24 -4.70 -1.49
CA ILE A 114 -0.67 -3.83 -2.51
C ILE A 114 0.46 -3.05 -1.86
N TYR A 115 1.69 -3.32 -2.27
CA TYR A 115 2.87 -2.70 -1.69
C TYR A 115 3.72 -2.06 -2.78
N GLU A 116 4.12 -0.81 -2.58
CA GLU A 116 5.07 -0.09 -3.44
C GLU A 116 5.98 0.75 -2.56
N THR A 117 7.30 0.54 -2.63
CA THR A 117 8.26 1.43 -1.95
C THR A 117 9.61 1.42 -2.64
N PHE A 118 10.50 2.26 -2.14
CA PHE A 118 11.82 2.48 -2.72
C PHE A 118 12.74 1.27 -2.55
N ALA A 119 13.60 1.04 -3.55
CA ALA A 119 14.56 -0.05 -3.60
C ALA A 119 16.01 0.48 -3.64
N GLN A 120 16.96 -0.41 -3.44
CA GLN A 120 18.39 -0.10 -3.57
C GLN A 120 18.70 0.57 -4.90
N GLY A 121 19.62 1.54 -4.88
CA GLY A 121 19.92 2.40 -6.02
C GLY A 121 19.13 3.71 -6.04
N ASN A 122 18.02 3.82 -5.26
CA ASN A 122 17.22 5.05 -5.23
C ASN A 122 18.01 6.29 -4.78
N GLY A 123 19.07 6.11 -3.98
CA GLY A 123 19.92 7.22 -3.52
C GLY A 123 20.58 8.03 -4.65
N GLU A 124 20.67 7.46 -5.86
CA GLU A 124 21.16 8.16 -7.07
C GLU A 124 20.17 9.21 -7.59
N PHE A 125 18.88 9.04 -7.28
CA PHE A 125 17.79 9.87 -7.77
C PHE A 125 17.22 10.81 -6.69
N GLY A 126 17.52 10.55 -5.40
CA GLY A 126 17.03 11.39 -4.31
C GLY A 126 16.81 10.65 -2.98
N LYS A 127 15.86 11.15 -2.22
CA LYS A 127 15.48 10.53 -0.92
C LYS A 127 14.30 9.56 -1.11
N PRO A 128 14.22 8.48 -0.31
CA PRO A 128 15.20 8.05 0.71
C PRO A 128 16.50 7.51 0.06
N SER A 129 17.62 7.79 0.73
CA SER A 129 18.94 7.28 0.34
C SER A 129 19.56 6.36 1.42
N ASN A 130 18.97 6.34 2.63
CA ASN A 130 19.41 5.45 3.69
C ASN A 130 18.99 4.00 3.35
N PRO A 131 19.94 3.05 3.29
CA PRO A 131 19.67 1.65 2.97
C PRO A 131 18.61 0.98 3.84
N ASN A 132 18.42 1.42 5.07
CA ASN A 132 17.39 0.89 5.98
C ASN A 132 15.97 1.14 5.47
N PHE A 133 15.77 2.14 4.62
CA PHE A 133 14.48 2.48 4.00
C PHE A 133 14.37 2.02 2.54
N LEU A 134 15.36 1.24 2.06
CA LEU A 134 15.40 0.74 0.69
C LEU A 134 15.30 -0.78 0.70
N LEU A 135 14.40 -1.33 -0.09
CA LEU A 135 14.26 -2.78 -0.27
C LEU A 135 15.49 -3.34 -1.01
N ASN A 136 15.97 -4.49 -0.57
CA ASN A 136 16.94 -5.27 -1.34
C ASN A 136 16.25 -5.87 -2.56
N SER A 137 17.02 -6.19 -3.62
CA SER A 137 16.44 -6.81 -4.81
C SER A 137 15.65 -8.07 -4.47
N GLY A 138 14.41 -8.16 -4.94
CA GLY A 138 13.50 -9.27 -4.70
C GLY A 138 12.99 -9.42 -3.26
N GLU A 139 13.21 -8.45 -2.36
CA GLU A 139 12.82 -8.58 -0.94
C GLU A 139 11.31 -8.79 -0.75
N LEU A 140 10.46 -8.11 -1.54
CA LEU A 140 9.02 -8.33 -1.48
C LEU A 140 8.58 -9.69 -2.03
N LEU A 141 9.30 -10.27 -3.00
CA LEU A 141 9.04 -11.65 -3.44
C LEU A 141 9.38 -12.67 -2.35
N ALA A 142 10.53 -12.49 -1.70
CA ALA A 142 10.93 -13.33 -0.58
C ALA A 142 9.94 -13.23 0.59
N PHE A 143 9.46 -12.01 0.88
CA PHE A 143 8.40 -11.77 1.85
C PHE A 143 7.11 -12.52 1.48
N ALA A 144 6.63 -12.38 0.23
CA ALA A 144 5.43 -13.06 -0.23
C ALA A 144 5.53 -14.59 -0.10
N SER A 145 6.69 -15.14 -0.46
CA SER A 145 6.95 -16.58 -0.36
C SER A 145 6.92 -17.11 1.08
N ARG A 146 7.44 -16.33 2.04
CA ARG A 146 7.45 -16.72 3.47
C ARG A 146 6.06 -16.72 4.11
N HIS A 147 5.12 -15.94 3.59
CA HIS A 147 3.85 -15.63 4.23
C HIS A 147 2.61 -16.17 3.52
N ASP A 148 2.77 -17.20 2.70
CA ASP A 148 1.65 -17.84 1.97
C ASP A 148 0.86 -16.84 1.09
N PHE A 149 1.58 -15.98 0.38
CA PHE A 149 0.98 -15.10 -0.62
C PHE A 149 1.11 -15.69 -2.03
N LYS A 150 0.00 -15.66 -2.77
CA LYS A 150 0.00 -15.84 -4.22
C LYS A 150 0.31 -14.50 -4.87
N VAL A 151 1.48 -14.39 -5.50
CA VAL A 151 1.87 -13.19 -6.24
C VAL A 151 1.02 -13.03 -7.49
N VAL A 152 0.35 -11.89 -7.61
CA VAL A 152 -0.43 -11.49 -8.81
C VAL A 152 0.47 -10.74 -9.78
N ALA A 153 1.27 -9.81 -9.25
CA ALA A 153 2.24 -9.03 -10.02
C ALA A 153 3.38 -8.55 -9.12
N PHE A 154 4.56 -8.42 -9.71
CA PHE A 154 5.76 -7.91 -9.05
C PHE A 154 6.61 -7.13 -10.05
N GLU A 155 7.21 -6.04 -9.59
CA GLU A 155 8.19 -5.25 -10.33
C GLU A 155 9.34 -4.86 -9.39
N ASP A 156 10.57 -4.90 -9.91
CA ASP A 156 11.80 -4.39 -9.26
C ASP A 156 12.52 -3.57 -10.34
N ILE A 157 12.23 -2.26 -10.41
CA ILE A 157 12.51 -1.46 -11.59
C ILE A 157 12.88 -0.01 -11.28
N TYR A 158 13.51 0.64 -12.27
CA TYR A 158 13.59 2.09 -12.38
C TYR A 158 12.29 2.65 -12.96
N VAL A 159 11.81 3.77 -12.41
CA VAL A 159 10.68 4.56 -12.91
C VAL A 159 11.09 6.00 -13.12
N GLU A 160 10.58 6.62 -14.19
CA GLU A 160 10.82 8.06 -14.48
C GLU A 160 9.74 8.95 -13.87
N GLN A 161 8.52 8.43 -13.78
CA GLN A 161 7.36 9.20 -13.33
C GLN A 161 6.75 8.60 -12.05
N PRO A 162 6.21 9.45 -11.17
CA PRO A 162 6.16 10.92 -11.20
C PRO A 162 7.51 11.61 -10.95
N LYS A 163 8.49 10.86 -10.44
CA LYS A 163 9.90 11.28 -10.25
C LYS A 163 10.79 10.07 -10.48
N PRO A 164 12.02 10.28 -11.00
CA PRO A 164 13.00 9.20 -11.10
C PRO A 164 13.19 8.48 -9.76
N ALA A 165 13.08 7.17 -9.77
CA ALA A 165 13.25 6.34 -8.56
C ALA A 165 13.53 4.87 -8.90
N MET A 166 14.23 4.18 -8.00
CA MET A 166 14.25 2.73 -7.93
C MET A 166 13.15 2.25 -6.99
N VAL A 167 12.28 1.36 -7.45
CA VAL A 167 11.13 0.88 -6.67
C VAL A 167 10.96 -0.63 -6.77
N GLN A 168 10.43 -1.24 -5.71
CA GLN A 168 9.80 -2.55 -5.78
C GLN A 168 8.31 -2.40 -5.55
N ARG A 169 7.55 -3.23 -6.28
CA ARG A 169 6.09 -3.25 -6.27
C ARG A 169 5.59 -4.68 -6.19
N LEU A 170 4.64 -4.91 -5.33
CA LEU A 170 3.99 -6.20 -5.15
C LEU A 170 2.48 -6.02 -5.10
N CYS A 171 1.75 -6.85 -5.85
CA CYS A 171 0.36 -7.16 -5.61
C CYS A 171 0.25 -8.66 -5.34
N ALA A 172 -0.28 -9.03 -4.19
CA ALA A 172 -0.36 -10.42 -3.79
C ALA A 172 -1.65 -10.71 -3.01
N VAL A 173 -2.15 -11.94 -3.12
CA VAL A 173 -3.35 -12.43 -2.43
C VAL A 173 -2.92 -13.39 -1.33
N LYS A 174 -3.47 -13.23 -0.14
CA LYS A 174 -3.25 -14.16 0.98
C LYS A 174 -3.86 -15.52 0.67
N GLY A 175 -3.04 -16.58 0.65
CA GLY A 175 -3.46 -17.91 0.26
C GLY A 175 -3.70 -18.06 -1.25
N GLU A 176 -4.76 -18.77 -1.65
CA GLU A 176 -5.03 -19.07 -3.05
C GLU A 176 -5.99 -18.07 -3.70
N LEU A 177 -5.74 -17.77 -4.98
CA LEU A 177 -6.68 -17.05 -5.83
C LEU A 177 -7.86 -17.95 -6.17
N LYS A 178 -9.06 -17.62 -5.68
CA LYS A 178 -10.29 -18.38 -5.96
C LYS A 178 -10.88 -18.10 -7.35
N GLN A 179 -10.40 -17.08 -8.05
CA GLN A 179 -10.93 -16.67 -9.35
C GLN A 179 -9.79 -16.29 -10.30
N HIS A 180 -9.99 -16.55 -11.61
CA HIS A 180 -9.15 -15.99 -12.65
C HIS A 180 -9.45 -14.50 -12.77
N ILE A 181 -8.49 -13.65 -12.50
CA ILE A 181 -8.65 -12.20 -12.55
C ILE A 181 -8.09 -11.72 -13.88
N PRO A 182 -8.93 -11.27 -14.83
CA PRO A 182 -8.43 -10.66 -16.04
C PRO A 182 -7.89 -9.26 -15.71
N LEU A 183 -6.56 -9.11 -15.72
CA LEU A 183 -5.94 -7.80 -15.68
C LEU A 183 -6.03 -7.19 -17.08
N GLN A 184 -7.03 -6.35 -17.30
CA GLN A 184 -7.08 -5.54 -18.50
C GLN A 184 -6.05 -4.41 -18.36
N PHE A 185 -5.06 -4.39 -19.24
CA PHE A 185 -4.21 -3.23 -19.43
C PHE A 185 -5.07 -2.13 -20.04
N GLN A 186 -5.42 -1.13 -19.27
CA GLN A 186 -5.83 0.14 -19.85
C GLN A 186 -4.53 0.86 -20.24
N GLY A 187 -4.23 0.83 -21.55
CA GLY A 187 -3.16 1.59 -22.16
C GLY A 187 -3.41 3.08 -22.12
#